data_c58745ac102375084ac1c1d837462aab
#
_entry.id   c58745ac102375084ac1c1d837462aab
#
_cell.length_a   1.000
_cell.length_b   1.000
_cell.length_c   1.000
_cell.angle_alpha   90.00
_cell.angle_beta   90.00
_cell.angle_gamma   90.00
#
_symmetry.space_group_name_H-M   'P 1'
#
loop_
_entity.id
_entity.type
_entity.pdbx_description
1 polymer ?
#
loop_
_entity_poly.entity_id
_entity_poly.type
_entity_poly.pdbx_seq_one_letter_code
_entity_poly.pdbx_strand_id
1 'polypeptide(L)'
;MFRLALLGLLVVPSAALAKKPAAATLNPDDPSTLQVREDVKVVFHVSHDAWKKGTPKTLWYLDRLVHTAYPVKLGVPSSALDFKIVAHDAPVYWFLNDAGWKASAHKGPAVVPDHNPYKEMIAGLIEAGVDVEVCAVTMKSQGYTEDMLLPGVKVTPAGLPRVIDLQLMGYQHLELD
;
A
#
# COMPACT_ATOMS: atom_id res chain seq x y z
N MET A 1 39.37 14.88 56.87
CA MET A 1 37.97 14.97 56.41
C MET A 1 37.82 14.07 55.17
N PHE A 2 37.36 12.85 55.36
CA PHE A 2 37.08 11.89 54.25
C PHE A 2 35.64 12.00 53.87
N ARG A 3 35.34 12.33 52.59
CA ARG A 3 34.00 12.29 52.01
C ARG A 3 33.78 10.91 51.38
N LEU A 4 32.89 10.12 51.96
CA LEU A 4 32.38 8.89 51.38
C LEU A 4 31.40 9.24 50.23
N ALA A 5 31.71 8.82 49.00
CA ALA A 5 30.79 8.90 47.90
C ALA A 5 29.95 7.61 47.87
N LEU A 6 28.64 7.77 48.06
CA LEU A 6 27.66 6.69 47.95
C LEU A 6 27.36 6.46 46.44
N LEU A 7 27.80 5.34 45.89
CA LEU A 7 27.42 4.89 44.55
C LEU A 7 26.01 4.27 44.63
N GLY A 8 25.00 4.99 44.14
CA GLY A 8 23.66 4.44 43.99
C GLY A 8 23.57 3.49 42.82
N LEU A 9 23.27 2.22 43.07
CA LEU A 9 23.02 1.21 42.06
C LEU A 9 21.64 1.46 41.46
N LEU A 10 21.56 1.93 40.22
CA LEU A 10 20.31 2.04 39.44
C LEU A 10 19.91 0.64 38.96
N VAL A 11 18.92 0.06 39.60
CA VAL A 11 18.26 -1.16 39.15
C VAL A 11 17.30 -0.77 38.00
N VAL A 12 17.67 -1.05 36.77
CA VAL A 12 16.80 -0.90 35.59
C VAL A 12 15.85 -2.10 35.61
N PRO A 13 14.50 -1.90 35.67
CA PRO A 13 13.57 -3.00 35.60
C PRO A 13 13.68 -3.63 34.20
N SER A 14 14.00 -4.92 34.16
CA SER A 14 13.95 -5.74 32.96
C SER A 14 12.53 -5.75 32.43
N ALA A 15 12.26 -5.07 31.32
CA ALA A 15 11.00 -5.16 30.62
C ALA A 15 10.81 -6.63 30.19
N ALA A 16 9.86 -7.31 30.83
CA ALA A 16 9.46 -8.64 30.41
C ALA A 16 8.98 -8.56 28.95
N LEU A 17 9.70 -9.21 28.05
CA LEU A 17 9.27 -9.40 26.66
C LEU A 17 7.89 -10.08 26.71
N ALA A 18 6.85 -9.32 26.41
CA ALA A 18 5.51 -9.88 26.23
C ALA A 18 5.58 -10.96 25.14
N LYS A 19 5.29 -12.18 25.52
CA LYS A 19 5.25 -13.33 24.61
C LYS A 19 4.26 -13.01 23.50
N LYS A 20 4.74 -12.92 22.25
CA LYS A 20 3.88 -12.73 21.07
C LYS A 20 2.76 -13.79 21.13
N PRO A 21 1.49 -13.40 21.06
CA PRO A 21 0.41 -14.37 21.06
C PRO A 21 0.62 -15.37 19.91
N ALA A 22 0.35 -16.64 20.17
CA ALA A 22 0.44 -17.68 19.15
C ALA A 22 -0.50 -17.28 17.99
N ALA A 23 0.01 -17.34 16.75
CA ALA A 23 -0.80 -17.04 15.57
C ALA A 23 -2.07 -17.90 15.63
N ALA A 24 -3.24 -17.25 15.58
CA ALA A 24 -4.50 -17.97 15.56
C ALA A 24 -4.49 -18.94 14.36
N THR A 25 -4.80 -20.22 14.62
CA THR A 25 -4.91 -21.19 13.54
C THR A 25 -6.15 -20.80 12.73
N LEU A 26 -5.92 -20.41 11.46
CA LEU A 26 -7.02 -20.09 10.56
C LEU A 26 -7.74 -21.38 10.20
N ASN A 27 -9.06 -21.32 10.18
CA ASN A 27 -9.89 -22.39 9.68
C ASN A 27 -10.39 -22.04 8.27
N PRO A 28 -9.82 -22.64 7.21
CA PRO A 28 -10.23 -22.36 5.83
C PRO A 28 -11.64 -22.86 5.52
N ASP A 29 -12.17 -23.78 6.34
CA ASP A 29 -13.47 -24.39 6.14
C ASP A 29 -14.60 -23.59 6.82
N ASP A 30 -14.28 -22.53 7.56
CA ASP A 30 -15.27 -21.64 8.18
C ASP A 30 -15.34 -20.27 7.46
N PRO A 31 -16.22 -20.10 6.48
CA PRO A 31 -16.42 -18.82 5.79
C PRO A 31 -17.34 -17.87 6.57
N SER A 32 -17.90 -18.28 7.70
CA SER A 32 -18.89 -17.48 8.44
C SER A 32 -18.31 -16.27 9.15
N THR A 33 -17.00 -16.28 9.40
CA THR A 33 -16.28 -15.20 10.08
C THR A 33 -15.04 -14.78 9.30
N LEU A 34 -14.76 -13.45 9.29
CA LEU A 34 -13.48 -12.95 8.81
C LEU A 34 -12.44 -13.19 9.91
N GLN A 35 -11.38 -13.91 9.56
CA GLN A 35 -10.33 -14.26 10.49
C GLN A 35 -9.24 -13.19 10.44
N VAL A 36 -9.32 -12.25 11.39
CA VAL A 36 -8.40 -11.12 11.49
C VAL A 36 -6.99 -11.58 11.82
N ARG A 37 -6.00 -10.99 11.16
CA ARG A 37 -4.58 -11.25 11.40
C ARG A 37 -3.86 -9.96 11.77
N GLU A 38 -2.83 -10.13 12.59
CA GLU A 38 -1.70 -9.22 12.66
C GLU A 38 -0.78 -9.50 11.44
N ASP A 39 -0.04 -8.50 11.00
CA ASP A 39 0.93 -8.62 9.90
C ASP A 39 0.29 -9.00 8.54
N VAL A 40 -0.74 -8.28 8.14
CA VAL A 40 -1.39 -8.48 6.83
C VAL A 40 -0.53 -7.85 5.74
N LYS A 41 0.14 -8.68 4.93
CA LYS A 41 1.01 -8.26 3.83
C LYS A 41 0.36 -8.59 2.50
N VAL A 42 0.05 -7.58 1.70
CA VAL A 42 -0.57 -7.79 0.38
C VAL A 42 0.09 -6.88 -0.66
N VAL A 43 0.48 -7.44 -1.79
CA VAL A 43 0.81 -6.68 -2.99
C VAL A 43 -0.38 -6.69 -3.94
N PHE A 44 -0.91 -5.49 -4.19
CA PHE A 44 -1.90 -5.25 -5.23
C PHE A 44 -1.16 -5.03 -6.55
N HIS A 45 -1.20 -6.03 -7.40
CA HIS A 45 -0.62 -5.98 -8.72
C HIS A 45 -1.60 -5.30 -9.67
N VAL A 46 -1.17 -4.26 -10.37
CA VAL A 46 -2.00 -3.44 -11.24
C VAL A 46 -1.37 -3.38 -12.63
N SER A 47 -1.85 -4.26 -13.51
CA SER A 47 -1.33 -4.42 -14.87
C SER A 47 -2.37 -4.04 -15.96
N HIS A 48 -3.65 -3.93 -15.59
CA HIS A 48 -4.74 -3.69 -16.51
C HIS A 48 -5.65 -2.54 -16.06
N ASP A 49 -6.25 -1.87 -17.03
CA ASP A 49 -7.31 -0.88 -16.80
C ASP A 49 -8.62 -1.59 -16.43
N ALA A 50 -8.89 -1.73 -15.16
CA ALA A 50 -10.15 -2.24 -14.64
C ALA A 50 -10.90 -1.18 -13.83
N TRP A 51 -12.22 -1.11 -13.99
CA TRP A 51 -13.04 -0.02 -13.48
C TRP A 51 -14.21 -0.50 -12.63
N LYS A 52 -14.49 0.24 -11.57
CA LYS A 52 -15.64 0.06 -10.68
C LYS A 52 -16.31 1.41 -10.46
N LYS A 53 -17.51 1.61 -11.02
CA LYS A 53 -18.28 2.87 -10.91
C LYS A 53 -17.46 4.12 -11.28
N GLY A 54 -16.68 4.05 -12.35
CA GLY A 54 -15.85 5.17 -12.82
C GLY A 54 -14.54 5.40 -12.05
N THR A 55 -14.24 4.57 -11.08
CA THR A 55 -12.96 4.58 -10.32
C THR A 55 -12.12 3.36 -10.71
N PRO A 56 -10.78 3.47 -10.76
CA PRO A 56 -9.92 2.31 -10.90
C PRO A 56 -10.26 1.25 -9.86
N LYS A 57 -10.50 0.02 -10.32
CA LYS A 57 -11.08 -1.04 -9.50
C LYS A 57 -10.23 -1.35 -8.26
N THR A 58 -8.92 -1.42 -8.45
CA THR A 58 -7.98 -1.65 -7.34
C THR A 58 -8.03 -0.52 -6.31
N LEU A 59 -7.99 0.75 -6.74
CA LEU A 59 -8.07 1.90 -5.83
C LEU A 59 -9.41 1.90 -5.09
N TRP A 60 -10.52 1.59 -5.78
CA TRP A 60 -11.85 1.54 -5.18
C TRP A 60 -11.97 0.49 -4.06
N TYR A 61 -11.39 -0.71 -4.24
CA TYR A 61 -11.40 -1.74 -3.21
C TYR A 61 -10.41 -1.44 -2.10
N LEU A 62 -9.20 -0.99 -2.44
CA LEU A 62 -8.14 -0.72 -1.48
C LEU A 62 -8.53 0.40 -0.51
N ASP A 63 -9.12 1.49 -1.01
CA ASP A 63 -9.68 2.56 -0.19
C ASP A 63 -10.64 2.03 0.89
N ARG A 64 -11.52 1.09 0.52
CA ARG A 64 -12.45 0.47 1.45
C ARG A 64 -11.80 -0.48 2.44
N LEU A 65 -10.78 -1.20 2.01
CA LEU A 65 -10.03 -2.08 2.90
C LEU A 65 -9.34 -1.26 3.98
N VAL A 66 -8.62 -0.20 3.58
CA VAL A 66 -7.77 0.62 4.45
C VAL A 66 -8.60 1.51 5.38
N HIS A 67 -9.66 2.14 4.88
CA HIS A 67 -10.42 3.14 5.65
C HIS A 67 -11.69 2.60 6.29
N THR A 68 -12.19 1.44 5.88
CA THR A 68 -13.48 0.94 6.38
C THR A 68 -13.42 -0.51 6.86
N ALA A 69 -12.98 -1.44 6.02
CA ALA A 69 -13.14 -2.85 6.35
C ALA A 69 -12.25 -3.25 7.53
N TYR A 70 -10.97 -2.98 7.46
CA TYR A 70 -10.04 -3.34 8.53
C TYR A 70 -10.23 -2.48 9.79
N PRO A 71 -10.16 -1.13 9.75
CA PRO A 71 -10.22 -0.34 10.97
C PRO A 71 -11.60 -0.29 11.61
N VAL A 72 -12.66 -0.14 10.82
CA VAL A 72 -14.01 0.07 11.37
C VAL A 72 -14.74 -1.23 11.65
N LYS A 73 -14.66 -2.22 10.74
CA LYS A 73 -15.43 -3.47 10.90
C LYS A 73 -14.67 -4.56 11.65
N LEU A 74 -13.35 -4.60 11.50
CA LEU A 74 -12.52 -5.65 12.07
C LEU A 74 -11.69 -5.17 13.27
N GLY A 75 -11.65 -3.86 13.53
CA GLY A 75 -10.85 -3.27 14.61
C GLY A 75 -9.34 -3.37 14.40
N VAL A 76 -8.88 -3.60 13.17
CA VAL A 76 -7.46 -3.68 12.81
C VAL A 76 -7.01 -2.30 12.32
N PRO A 77 -6.12 -1.61 13.01
CA PRO A 77 -5.68 -0.29 12.58
C PRO A 77 -4.94 -0.38 11.23
N SER A 78 -5.05 0.65 10.40
CA SER A 78 -4.37 0.71 9.11
C SER A 78 -2.85 0.55 9.23
N SER A 79 -2.26 0.99 10.33
CA SER A 79 -0.82 0.80 10.63
C SER A 79 -0.38 -0.67 10.80
N ALA A 80 -1.31 -1.59 10.96
CA ALA A 80 -1.04 -3.04 10.99
C ALA A 80 -1.14 -3.70 9.61
N LEU A 81 -1.47 -2.91 8.57
CA LEU A 81 -1.60 -3.36 7.18
C LEU A 81 -0.34 -2.98 6.41
N ASP A 82 0.37 -3.95 5.87
CA ASP A 82 1.50 -3.72 4.98
C ASP A 82 1.03 -3.96 3.54
N PHE A 83 0.36 -2.94 2.99
CA PHE A 83 -0.19 -2.97 1.64
C PHE A 83 0.70 -2.22 0.67
N LYS A 84 0.94 -2.84 -0.48
CA LYS A 84 1.71 -2.25 -1.57
C LYS A 84 0.92 -2.31 -2.87
N ILE A 85 0.98 -1.24 -3.63
CA ILE A 85 0.56 -1.22 -5.03
C ILE A 85 1.81 -1.30 -5.88
N VAL A 86 1.85 -2.20 -6.85
CA VAL A 86 2.86 -2.21 -7.91
C VAL A 86 2.13 -2.12 -9.25
N ALA A 87 2.26 -0.95 -9.90
CA ALA A 87 1.61 -0.67 -11.17
C ALA A 87 2.59 -0.71 -12.34
N HIS A 88 2.19 -1.36 -13.43
CA HIS A 88 2.89 -1.34 -14.71
C HIS A 88 1.89 -1.38 -15.88
N ASP A 89 2.38 -1.25 -17.09
CA ASP A 89 1.58 -1.18 -18.30
C ASP A 89 0.55 -0.02 -18.29
N ALA A 90 -0.63 -0.21 -18.85
CA ALA A 90 -1.61 0.86 -19.03
C ALA A 90 -1.88 1.67 -17.75
N PRO A 91 -2.11 1.08 -16.57
CA PRO A 91 -2.59 1.79 -15.38
C PRO A 91 -1.62 2.81 -14.76
N VAL A 92 -0.36 2.87 -15.19
CA VAL A 92 0.63 3.81 -14.60
C VAL A 92 0.15 5.26 -14.65
N TYR A 93 -0.65 5.64 -15.65
CA TYR A 93 -1.20 6.99 -15.74
C TYR A 93 -2.13 7.40 -14.57
N TRP A 94 -2.70 6.44 -13.83
CA TRP A 94 -3.51 6.76 -12.64
C TRP A 94 -2.71 7.48 -11.56
N PHE A 95 -1.40 7.27 -11.53
CA PHE A 95 -0.50 7.77 -10.51
C PHE A 95 0.22 9.06 -10.91
N LEU A 96 -0.18 9.67 -12.03
CA LEU A 96 0.37 10.93 -12.51
C LEU A 96 -0.27 12.13 -11.79
N ASN A 97 0.51 13.18 -11.58
CA ASN A 97 0.00 14.49 -11.16
C ASN A 97 -0.82 15.17 -12.29
N ASP A 98 -1.38 16.33 -12.02
CA ASP A 98 -2.26 17.01 -13.00
C ASP A 98 -1.53 17.34 -14.32
N ALA A 99 -0.24 17.67 -14.27
CA ALA A 99 0.56 17.95 -15.47
C ALA A 99 0.80 16.67 -16.27
N GLY A 100 1.23 15.60 -15.62
CA GLY A 100 1.41 14.29 -16.22
C GLY A 100 0.09 13.72 -16.77
N TRP A 101 -1.00 13.87 -16.02
CA TRP A 101 -2.34 13.48 -16.47
C TRP A 101 -2.75 14.17 -17.76
N LYS A 102 -2.53 15.48 -17.87
CA LYS A 102 -2.80 16.24 -19.12
C LYS A 102 -1.96 15.74 -20.29
N ALA A 103 -0.70 15.46 -20.05
CA ALA A 103 0.23 15.00 -21.06
C ALA A 103 0.00 13.55 -21.50
N SER A 104 -0.62 12.72 -20.64
CA SER A 104 -0.87 11.32 -20.93
C SER A 104 -1.83 11.11 -22.10
N ALA A 105 -1.50 10.16 -22.98
CA ALA A 105 -2.41 9.66 -24.01
C ALA A 105 -3.46 8.69 -23.45
N HIS A 106 -3.18 8.08 -22.29
CA HIS A 106 -4.10 7.18 -21.62
C HIS A 106 -5.06 8.00 -20.75
N LYS A 107 -6.34 7.73 -20.88
CA LYS A 107 -7.38 8.41 -20.13
C LYS A 107 -8.51 7.41 -19.88
N GLY A 108 -9.03 7.42 -18.68
CA GLY A 108 -10.10 6.50 -18.27
C GLY A 108 -11.40 6.65 -19.05
N PRO A 109 -12.42 5.84 -18.73
CA PRO A 109 -13.57 5.54 -19.60
C PRO A 109 -14.62 6.65 -19.69
N ALA A 110 -14.45 7.85 -19.16
CA ALA A 110 -15.46 8.89 -19.20
C ALA A 110 -14.89 10.26 -19.50
N VAL A 111 -15.72 11.30 -19.50
CA VAL A 111 -15.30 12.70 -19.65
C VAL A 111 -14.03 12.96 -18.82
N VAL A 112 -12.95 13.24 -19.52
CA VAL A 112 -11.63 13.32 -18.92
C VAL A 112 -11.45 14.72 -18.33
N PRO A 113 -11.37 14.86 -17.01
CA PRO A 113 -11.07 16.15 -16.40
C PRO A 113 -9.65 16.60 -16.75
N ASP A 114 -9.43 17.91 -16.67
CA ASP A 114 -8.10 18.52 -16.89
C ASP A 114 -7.10 18.22 -15.76
N HIS A 115 -7.46 17.38 -14.83
CA HIS A 115 -6.67 17.00 -13.66
C HIS A 115 -6.89 15.52 -13.35
N ASN A 116 -5.96 14.91 -12.61
CA ASN A 116 -6.10 13.53 -12.16
C ASN A 116 -7.25 13.43 -11.12
N PRO A 117 -8.37 12.78 -11.45
CA PRO A 117 -9.51 12.67 -10.54
C PRO A 117 -9.28 11.72 -9.36
N TYR A 118 -8.20 10.97 -9.36
CA TYR A 118 -7.87 9.96 -8.33
C TYR A 118 -6.81 10.44 -7.34
N LYS A 119 -6.25 11.63 -7.52
CA LYS A 119 -5.11 12.13 -6.74
C LYS A 119 -5.39 12.18 -5.24
N GLU A 120 -6.58 12.64 -4.83
CA GLU A 120 -6.95 12.71 -3.42
C GLU A 120 -7.10 11.31 -2.79
N MET A 121 -7.67 10.35 -3.53
CA MET A 121 -7.79 8.98 -3.08
C MET A 121 -6.40 8.33 -2.91
N ILE A 122 -5.51 8.54 -3.88
CA ILE A 122 -4.15 8.00 -3.83
C ILE A 122 -3.36 8.65 -2.68
N ALA A 123 -3.48 9.96 -2.48
CA ALA A 123 -2.87 10.66 -1.35
C ALA A 123 -3.36 10.08 0.00
N GLY A 124 -4.67 9.86 0.15
CA GLY A 124 -5.25 9.24 1.35
C GLY A 124 -4.75 7.81 1.59
N LEU A 125 -4.55 7.01 0.54
CA LEU A 125 -3.96 5.68 0.66
C LEU A 125 -2.51 5.74 1.13
N ILE A 126 -1.71 6.65 0.58
CA ILE A 126 -0.31 6.86 0.98
C ILE A 126 -0.23 7.34 2.43
N GLU A 127 -1.07 8.28 2.82
CA GLU A 127 -1.17 8.77 4.20
C GLU A 127 -1.55 7.65 5.19
N ALA A 128 -2.40 6.74 4.77
CA ALA A 128 -2.77 5.56 5.55
C ALA A 128 -1.69 4.46 5.60
N GLY A 129 -0.54 4.67 4.94
CA GLY A 129 0.60 3.76 4.98
C GLY A 129 0.69 2.77 3.81
N VAL A 130 -0.11 2.95 2.76
CA VAL A 130 0.02 2.14 1.53
C VAL A 130 1.22 2.62 0.73
N ASP A 131 2.15 1.72 0.44
CA ASP A 131 3.24 1.99 -0.49
C ASP A 131 2.75 1.87 -1.93
N VAL A 132 2.98 2.93 -2.73
CA VAL A 132 2.61 2.97 -4.14
C VAL A 132 3.86 3.01 -4.99
N GLU A 133 4.02 2.01 -5.85
CA GLU A 133 5.18 1.85 -6.72
C GLU A 133 4.73 1.75 -8.19
N VAL A 134 5.43 2.46 -9.09
CA VAL A 134 5.21 2.40 -10.55
C VAL A 134 6.46 1.92 -11.28
N CYS A 135 6.27 1.22 -12.38
CA CYS A 135 7.33 0.59 -13.16
C CYS A 135 8.09 1.60 -14.00
N ALA A 136 9.42 1.73 -13.81
CA ALA A 136 10.29 2.60 -14.61
C ALA A 136 10.30 2.23 -16.09
N VAL A 137 10.23 0.93 -16.42
CA VAL A 137 10.19 0.47 -17.83
C VAL A 137 8.94 0.99 -18.51
N THR A 138 7.79 0.89 -17.83
CA THR A 138 6.51 1.41 -18.34
C THR A 138 6.55 2.93 -18.46
N MET A 139 7.02 3.64 -17.44
CA MET A 139 7.14 5.10 -17.48
C MET A 139 7.95 5.53 -18.70
N LYS A 140 9.10 4.93 -18.92
CA LYS A 140 9.96 5.22 -20.08
C LYS A 140 9.25 4.96 -21.41
N SER A 141 8.53 3.85 -21.53
CA SER A 141 7.81 3.49 -22.77
C SER A 141 6.64 4.40 -23.09
N GLN A 142 6.01 4.96 -22.03
CA GLN A 142 4.87 5.88 -22.14
C GLN A 142 5.28 7.36 -22.12
N GLY A 143 6.58 7.65 -21.99
CA GLY A 143 7.10 9.03 -21.97
C GLY A 143 6.86 9.77 -20.66
N TYR A 144 6.66 9.05 -19.54
CA TYR A 144 6.50 9.65 -18.22
C TYR A 144 7.84 9.81 -17.51
N THR A 145 7.96 10.89 -16.75
CA THR A 145 9.12 11.22 -15.90
C THR A 145 8.71 11.26 -14.43
N GLU A 146 9.66 11.20 -13.51
CA GLU A 146 9.36 11.15 -12.08
C GLU A 146 8.67 12.41 -11.56
N ASP A 147 8.95 13.57 -12.13
CA ASP A 147 8.29 14.84 -11.81
C ASP A 147 6.81 14.89 -12.25
N MET A 148 6.38 13.96 -13.10
CA MET A 148 4.97 13.76 -13.46
C MET A 148 4.20 12.90 -12.47
N LEU A 149 4.83 12.32 -11.47
CA LEU A 149 4.15 11.46 -10.48
C LEU A 149 3.48 12.28 -9.37
N LEU A 150 2.47 11.70 -8.76
CA LEU A 150 1.89 12.21 -7.52
C LEU A 150 2.92 12.11 -6.37
N PRO A 151 2.88 13.05 -5.41
CA PRO A 151 3.74 12.99 -4.23
C PRO A 151 3.61 11.67 -3.49
N GLY A 152 4.74 11.08 -3.09
CA GLY A 152 4.79 9.81 -2.36
C GLY A 152 4.72 8.55 -3.22
N VAL A 153 4.44 8.67 -4.53
CA VAL A 153 4.57 7.55 -5.47
C VAL A 153 6.05 7.28 -5.72
N LYS A 154 6.46 6.03 -5.59
CA LYS A 154 7.83 5.56 -5.76
C LYS A 154 8.01 4.90 -7.14
N VAL A 155 9.24 4.89 -7.63
CA VAL A 155 9.59 4.21 -8.88
C VAL A 155 10.33 2.91 -8.57
N THR A 156 9.83 1.79 -9.11
CA THR A 156 10.54 0.51 -9.09
C THR A 156 11.19 0.24 -10.44
N PRO A 157 12.40 -0.34 -10.50
CA PRO A 157 13.10 -0.58 -11.76
C PRO A 157 12.29 -1.39 -12.77
N ALA A 158 11.53 -2.40 -12.31
CA ALA A 158 10.68 -3.23 -13.16
C ALA A 158 9.50 -3.78 -12.33
N GLY A 159 8.27 -3.60 -12.81
CA GLY A 159 7.05 -3.92 -12.08
C GLY A 159 6.91 -5.41 -11.77
N LEU A 160 6.97 -6.27 -12.78
CA LEU A 160 6.78 -7.71 -12.61
C LEU A 160 7.85 -8.38 -11.72
N PRO A 161 9.16 -8.13 -11.89
CA PRO A 161 10.17 -8.61 -10.93
C PRO A 161 9.93 -8.11 -9.52
N ARG A 162 9.47 -6.86 -9.34
CA ARG A 162 9.13 -6.31 -8.02
C ARG A 162 7.99 -7.07 -7.35
N VAL A 163 6.96 -7.44 -8.09
CA VAL A 163 5.86 -8.27 -7.58
C VAL A 163 6.39 -9.63 -7.11
N ILE A 164 7.29 -10.26 -7.88
CA ILE A 164 7.92 -11.52 -7.50
C ILE A 164 8.73 -11.38 -6.22
N ASP A 165 9.57 -10.33 -6.11
CA ASP A 165 10.35 -10.07 -4.89
C ASP A 165 9.46 -9.93 -3.66
N LEU A 166 8.36 -9.19 -3.78
CA LEU A 166 7.41 -9.02 -2.69
C LEU A 166 6.75 -10.35 -2.29
N GLN A 167 6.38 -11.19 -3.25
CA GLN A 167 5.86 -12.52 -2.95
C GLN A 167 6.88 -13.39 -2.20
N LEU A 168 8.15 -13.35 -2.60
CA LEU A 168 9.24 -14.05 -1.91
C LEU A 168 9.48 -13.49 -0.49
N MET A 169 9.14 -12.22 -0.24
CA MET A 169 9.14 -11.58 1.08
C MET A 169 7.88 -11.86 1.91
N GLY A 170 6.96 -12.70 1.40
CA GLY A 170 5.77 -13.14 2.11
C GLY A 170 4.51 -12.30 1.87
N TYR A 171 4.51 -11.40 0.88
CA TYR A 171 3.29 -10.69 0.48
C TYR A 171 2.35 -11.62 -0.30
N GLN A 172 1.08 -11.58 0.06
CA GLN A 172 0.04 -12.23 -0.73
C GLN A 172 -0.21 -11.40 -2.00
N HIS A 173 -0.28 -12.06 -3.14
CA HIS A 173 -0.54 -11.42 -4.43
C HIS A 173 -2.05 -11.29 -4.66
N LEU A 174 -2.49 -10.09 -5.00
CA LEU A 174 -3.88 -9.81 -5.36
C LEU A 174 -3.92 -8.92 -6.61
N GLU A 175 -4.57 -9.42 -7.65
CA GLU A 175 -4.87 -8.69 -8.88
C GLU A 175 -6.39 -8.57 -9.02
N LEU A 176 -6.89 -7.38 -9.34
CA LEU A 176 -8.33 -7.09 -9.43
C LEU A 176 -8.66 -6.66 -10.86
N ASP A 177 -9.01 -7.61 -11.69
CA ASP A 177 -9.45 -7.43 -13.09
C ASP A 177 -10.91 -7.04 -13.22
#